data_e9a5104634e9ad3503986357b336d75f
#
_entry.id   e9a5104634e9ad3503986357b336d75f
#
_cell.length_a   1.000
_cell.length_b   1.000
_cell.length_c   1.000
_cell.angle_alpha   90.00
_cell.angle_beta   90.00
_cell.angle_gamma   90.00
#
_symmetry.space_group_name_H-M   'P 1'
#
loop_
_entity.id
_entity.type
_entity.pdbx_description
1 polymer ?
#
loop_
_entity_poly.entity_id
_entity_poly.type
_entity_poly.pdbx_seq_one_letter_code
_entity_poly.pdbx_strand_id
1 'polypeptide(L)'
;MSKYIFRHHYLVAASLLFAALIGLGAIHSQAIRNPNENTINGSGLSNDTTGQKRIAIDTGVDIKDFQAVVVDSSNTKWFVTEQEIVSYNGEKWTLHNKNRKVTTQELKGFAYEINPNGHELWIASPKGATVASLPIDSRTGATTYHTENTTILSNNVLQVAIGKSPMRWFGTDKGVSAFRNDKWLTPAYDELYPADMFQEFRITSMATSRDGDSLYVGTEGAGIARVFRNDVDAISGASVYAQWGPIILPSDKIYSTFIAADGTQWFGTDKGIARHTGNLTLKNWKVFTVKDGLADSFVQAITADQTGKIWIGTKKGISVFDGLLWNSFVMDESHNSNNIRCIAVDKTGVIWFCTDNGVISYENGDFTGYK
;
A
#
# COMPACT_ATOMS: atom_id res chain seq x y z
N MET A 1 38.10 15.77 8.33
CA MET A 1 37.78 17.13 7.89
C MET A 1 37.30 17.21 6.42
N SER A 2 36.73 16.15 5.88
CA SER A 2 36.26 16.13 4.43
C SER A 2 34.78 15.86 4.24
N LYS A 3 33.98 15.74 5.29
CA LYS A 3 32.54 15.43 5.20
C LYS A 3 31.61 16.67 5.17
N TYR A 4 32.15 17.89 5.26
CA TYR A 4 31.31 19.11 5.33
C TYR A 4 31.27 19.97 4.07
N ILE A 5 32.00 19.62 3.03
CA ILE A 5 32.12 20.49 1.82
C ILE A 5 31.05 20.16 0.76
N PHE A 6 30.44 18.96 0.78
CA PHE A 6 29.46 18.60 -0.25
C PHE A 6 28.02 19.10 0.00
N ARG A 7 27.70 19.59 1.21
CA ARG A 7 26.37 20.16 1.51
C ARG A 7 26.11 21.56 0.93
N HIS A 8 27.13 22.26 0.46
CA HIS A 8 26.98 23.66 0.02
C HIS A 8 26.90 23.89 -1.50
N HIS A 9 27.16 22.89 -2.32
CA HIS A 9 27.17 23.11 -3.77
C HIS A 9 25.84 22.86 -4.49
N TYR A 10 24.87 22.23 -3.85
CA TYR A 10 23.53 22.04 -4.43
C TYR A 10 22.55 23.19 -4.14
N LEU A 11 22.88 24.11 -3.25
CA LEU A 11 22.05 25.25 -2.87
C LEU A 11 22.19 26.48 -3.80
N VAL A 12 23.17 26.50 -4.68
CA VAL A 12 23.45 27.67 -5.52
C VAL A 12 22.92 27.56 -6.96
N ALA A 13 22.55 26.35 -7.40
CA ALA A 13 22.02 26.15 -8.76
C ALA A 13 20.50 26.36 -8.91
N ALA A 14 19.75 26.47 -7.80
CA ALA A 14 18.30 26.59 -7.83
C ALA A 14 17.76 28.03 -7.80
N SER A 15 18.61 29.05 -7.64
CA SER A 15 18.16 30.44 -7.44
C SER A 15 18.25 31.35 -8.66
N LEU A 16 18.60 30.88 -9.84
CA LEU A 16 18.80 31.71 -11.03
C LEU A 16 17.87 31.44 -12.23
N LEU A 17 16.77 30.69 -12.05
CA LEU A 17 15.81 30.40 -13.14
C LEU A 17 14.37 30.85 -12.85
N PHE A 18 14.14 31.82 -11.97
CA PHE A 18 12.79 32.26 -11.59
C PHE A 18 12.43 33.71 -12.05
N ALA A 19 13.08 34.20 -13.07
CA ALA A 19 12.82 35.59 -13.56
C ALA A 19 12.63 35.66 -15.07
N ALA A 20 11.74 34.87 -15.68
CA ALA A 20 11.20 35.18 -17.00
C ALA A 20 10.03 34.25 -17.32
N LEU A 21 8.81 34.66 -17.02
CA LEU A 21 7.58 34.35 -17.74
C LEU A 21 6.35 34.85 -16.94
N ILE A 22 6.25 36.19 -16.88
CA ILE A 22 4.96 36.85 -16.66
C ILE A 22 4.64 37.58 -17.96
N GLY A 23 3.67 37.08 -18.66
CA GLY A 23 3.12 37.76 -19.82
C GLY A 23 2.10 36.92 -20.59
N LEU A 24 0.85 37.35 -20.47
CA LEU A 24 -0.28 37.11 -21.39
C LEU A 24 -1.03 35.79 -21.38
N GLY A 25 -2.28 35.88 -20.92
CA GLY A 25 -3.33 34.93 -21.24
C GLY A 25 -4.50 34.98 -20.26
N ALA A 26 -5.18 36.11 -20.12
CA ALA A 26 -6.51 36.11 -19.53
C ALA A 26 -7.46 35.38 -20.46
N ILE A 27 -7.79 34.16 -20.13
CA ILE A 27 -8.92 33.44 -20.72
C ILE A 27 -9.91 33.14 -19.58
N HIS A 28 -11.10 33.67 -19.76
CA HIS A 28 -12.34 33.50 -19.02
C HIS A 28 -12.37 32.27 -18.16
N SER A 29 -12.38 32.43 -16.85
CA SER A 29 -12.93 31.48 -15.92
C SER A 29 -14.44 31.47 -16.03
N GLN A 30 -14.99 30.71 -16.96
CA GLN A 30 -16.33 30.20 -16.73
C GLN A 30 -16.24 29.30 -15.51
N ALA A 31 -16.94 29.69 -14.44
CA ALA A 31 -17.22 28.86 -13.31
C ALA A 31 -17.84 27.55 -13.84
N ILE A 32 -17.02 26.51 -13.89
CA ILE A 32 -17.52 25.14 -13.99
C ILE A 32 -18.24 24.93 -12.66
N ARG A 33 -19.55 25.09 -12.67
CA ARG A 33 -20.43 24.55 -11.63
C ARG A 33 -19.99 23.11 -11.45
N ASN A 34 -19.60 22.77 -10.23
CA ASN A 34 -19.47 21.42 -9.76
C ASN A 34 -20.77 20.69 -10.08
N PRO A 35 -20.84 19.80 -11.09
CA PRO A 35 -22.00 18.96 -11.25
C PRO A 35 -21.76 17.79 -10.33
N ASN A 36 -22.57 17.75 -9.29
CA ASN A 36 -22.72 16.65 -8.38
C ASN A 36 -21.62 16.52 -7.30
N GLU A 37 -21.79 17.24 -6.21
CA GLU A 37 -21.86 16.56 -4.92
C GLU A 37 -22.95 15.47 -5.03
N ASN A 38 -22.64 14.38 -5.68
CA ASN A 38 -23.14 13.09 -5.30
C ASN A 38 -22.30 12.66 -4.10
N THR A 39 -22.41 13.40 -2.99
CA THR A 39 -22.55 12.73 -1.73
C THR A 39 -23.76 11.84 -1.98
N ILE A 40 -23.52 10.59 -2.32
CA ILE A 40 -24.46 9.55 -1.96
C ILE A 40 -24.39 9.63 -0.44
N ASN A 41 -25.18 10.55 0.12
CA ASN A 41 -25.61 10.43 1.49
C ASN A 41 -25.91 8.96 1.61
N GLY A 42 -25.40 8.28 2.61
CA GLY A 42 -25.58 6.89 2.88
C GLY A 42 -27.01 6.38 2.87
N SER A 43 -27.85 6.92 1.98
CA SER A 43 -29.23 6.50 1.72
C SER A 43 -29.29 5.19 0.95
N GLY A 44 -28.19 4.67 0.44
CA GLY A 44 -28.07 3.26 0.09
C GLY A 44 -27.64 2.40 1.28
N LEU A 45 -27.12 3.02 2.35
CA LEU A 45 -26.73 2.40 3.62
C LEU A 45 -27.73 2.79 4.71
N SER A 46 -28.98 2.59 4.47
CA SER A 46 -30.00 2.94 5.43
C SER A 46 -30.15 1.83 6.47
N ASN A 47 -30.63 2.22 7.63
CA ASN A 47 -31.13 1.40 8.72
C ASN A 47 -31.72 0.07 8.27
N ASP A 48 -31.84 -0.93 9.15
CA ASP A 48 -32.47 -2.25 8.92
C ASP A 48 -33.81 -2.20 8.18
N THR A 49 -34.43 -1.03 8.07
CA THR A 49 -35.62 -0.77 7.27
C THR A 49 -35.33 -0.53 5.78
N THR A 50 -34.08 -0.41 5.35
CA THR A 50 -33.72 -0.02 3.98
C THR A 50 -32.70 -0.93 3.30
N GLY A 51 -32.59 -2.19 3.71
CA GLY A 51 -31.99 -3.23 2.86
C GLY A 51 -30.47 -3.38 2.88
N GLN A 52 -29.73 -2.81 3.84
CA GLN A 52 -28.32 -3.12 3.99
C GLN A 52 -28.08 -4.46 4.64
N LYS A 53 -27.31 -5.28 3.94
CA LYS A 53 -26.93 -6.58 4.43
C LYS A 53 -25.76 -6.45 5.42
N ARG A 54 -26.02 -6.70 6.69
CA ARG A 54 -24.99 -6.95 7.71
C ARG A 54 -24.78 -8.44 7.86
N ILE A 55 -23.53 -8.84 7.84
CA ILE A 55 -23.15 -10.24 8.04
C ILE A 55 -22.24 -10.28 9.27
N ALA A 56 -22.62 -11.09 10.27
CA ALA A 56 -21.76 -11.32 11.42
C ALA A 56 -20.50 -12.08 10.99
N ILE A 57 -19.35 -11.66 11.50
CA ILE A 57 -18.12 -12.44 11.45
C ILE A 57 -18.22 -13.48 12.56
N ASP A 58 -18.91 -14.58 12.29
CA ASP A 58 -19.12 -15.65 13.26
C ASP A 58 -17.85 -16.51 13.41
N THR A 59 -16.87 -15.97 14.12
CA THR A 59 -15.67 -16.68 14.54
C THR A 59 -15.67 -17.01 16.04
N GLY A 60 -16.71 -16.58 16.75
CA GLY A 60 -16.79 -16.67 18.20
C GLY A 60 -15.91 -15.67 18.95
N VAL A 61 -15.25 -14.75 18.24
CA VAL A 61 -14.39 -13.70 18.79
C VAL A 61 -14.71 -12.37 18.08
N ASP A 62 -14.80 -11.28 18.84
CA ASP A 62 -14.95 -9.93 18.30
C ASP A 62 -13.62 -9.50 17.64
N ILE A 63 -13.57 -9.48 16.31
CA ILE A 63 -12.37 -9.19 15.54
C ILE A 63 -12.46 -7.78 14.97
N LYS A 64 -11.48 -6.95 15.37
CA LYS A 64 -11.38 -5.54 14.98
C LYS A 64 -10.00 -5.20 14.45
N ASP A 65 -9.84 -3.96 14.04
CA ASP A 65 -8.53 -3.41 13.65
C ASP A 65 -7.83 -4.19 12.53
N PHE A 66 -8.59 -4.48 11.48
CA PHE A 66 -8.05 -5.13 10.29
C PHE A 66 -6.97 -4.25 9.63
N GLN A 67 -5.78 -4.81 9.41
CA GLN A 67 -4.59 -4.09 8.94
C GLN A 67 -4.26 -4.40 7.47
N ALA A 68 -4.52 -5.63 7.02
CA ALA A 68 -4.20 -6.06 5.68
C ALA A 68 -5.18 -7.12 5.17
N VAL A 69 -5.32 -7.21 3.85
CA VAL A 69 -6.07 -8.25 3.15
C VAL A 69 -5.30 -8.72 1.92
N VAL A 70 -5.30 -10.03 1.69
CA VAL A 70 -4.84 -10.65 0.44
C VAL A 70 -5.86 -11.68 -0.04
N VAL A 71 -5.87 -11.93 -1.34
CA VAL A 71 -6.77 -12.91 -1.96
C VAL A 71 -5.94 -14.04 -2.55
N ASP A 72 -6.24 -15.28 -2.17
CA ASP A 72 -5.51 -16.44 -2.65
C ASP A 72 -6.04 -16.97 -4.00
N SER A 73 -5.41 -18.02 -4.51
CA SER A 73 -5.80 -18.62 -5.79
C SER A 73 -7.18 -19.29 -5.77
N SER A 74 -7.70 -19.64 -4.61
CA SER A 74 -9.04 -20.21 -4.40
C SER A 74 -10.11 -19.14 -4.16
N ASN A 75 -9.75 -17.86 -4.32
CA ASN A 75 -10.58 -16.69 -4.00
C ASN A 75 -10.93 -16.57 -2.51
N THR A 76 -10.17 -17.21 -1.63
CA THR A 76 -10.28 -16.98 -0.20
C THR A 76 -9.63 -15.66 0.15
N LYS A 77 -10.32 -14.83 0.91
CA LYS A 77 -9.81 -13.57 1.46
C LYS A 77 -9.16 -13.87 2.79
N TRP A 78 -7.90 -13.48 2.92
CA TRP A 78 -7.12 -13.62 4.14
C TRP A 78 -6.91 -12.23 4.73
N PHE A 79 -7.40 -12.03 5.94
CA PHE A 79 -7.34 -10.79 6.67
C PHE A 79 -6.41 -10.93 7.87
N VAL A 80 -5.72 -9.85 8.19
CA VAL A 80 -4.83 -9.77 9.33
C VAL A 80 -5.23 -8.59 10.21
N THR A 81 -5.30 -8.84 11.50
CA THR A 81 -5.32 -7.83 12.56
C THR A 81 -3.96 -7.81 13.26
N GLU A 82 -3.78 -7.02 14.30
CA GLU A 82 -2.54 -7.05 15.09
C GLU A 82 -2.30 -8.39 15.80
N GLN A 83 -3.34 -9.20 16.00
CA GLN A 83 -3.27 -10.43 16.81
C GLN A 83 -3.80 -11.67 16.10
N GLU A 84 -4.59 -11.51 15.03
CA GLU A 84 -5.35 -12.60 14.45
C GLU A 84 -5.16 -12.69 12.93
N ILE A 85 -5.24 -13.91 12.43
CA ILE A 85 -5.40 -14.21 11.00
C ILE A 85 -6.79 -14.82 10.81
N VAL A 86 -7.57 -14.22 9.92
CA VAL A 86 -8.94 -14.63 9.61
C VAL A 86 -9.07 -14.85 8.13
N SER A 87 -9.77 -15.90 7.71
CA SER A 87 -10.09 -16.10 6.30
C SER A 87 -11.59 -16.11 6.04
N TYR A 88 -11.98 -15.73 4.82
CA TYR A 88 -13.34 -15.81 4.29
C TYR A 88 -13.33 -16.44 2.90
N ASN A 89 -13.98 -17.58 2.76
CA ASN A 89 -14.00 -18.35 1.50
C ASN A 89 -15.22 -18.02 0.61
N GLY A 90 -16.04 -17.05 0.97
CA GLY A 90 -17.30 -16.73 0.31
C GLY A 90 -18.54 -17.22 1.07
N GLU A 91 -18.37 -18.18 1.97
CA GLU A 91 -19.45 -18.77 2.77
C GLU A 91 -19.21 -18.63 4.27
N LYS A 92 -17.96 -18.88 4.69
CA LYS A 92 -17.61 -18.99 6.11
C LYS A 92 -16.37 -18.18 6.45
N TRP A 93 -16.44 -17.52 7.62
CA TRP A 93 -15.30 -16.93 8.30
C TRP A 93 -14.59 -17.97 9.16
N THR A 94 -13.27 -17.99 9.14
CA THR A 94 -12.44 -18.93 9.91
C THR A 94 -11.31 -18.17 10.60
N LEU A 95 -11.20 -18.35 11.92
CA LEU A 95 -10.12 -17.80 12.74
C LEU A 95 -8.97 -18.81 12.83
N HIS A 96 -7.74 -18.37 12.52
CA HIS A 96 -6.54 -19.20 12.47
C HIS A 96 -5.58 -19.00 13.65
N ASN A 97 -6.10 -18.77 14.86
CA ASN A 97 -5.31 -18.51 16.05
C ASN A 97 -4.71 -19.75 16.73
N LYS A 98 -5.09 -20.95 16.28
CA LYS A 98 -4.65 -22.22 16.89
C LYS A 98 -3.24 -22.65 16.50
N ASN A 99 -2.65 -22.04 15.48
CA ASN A 99 -1.30 -22.35 15.04
C ASN A 99 -0.27 -21.47 15.77
N ARG A 100 0.33 -22.00 16.84
CA ARG A 100 1.34 -21.30 17.63
C ARG A 100 2.67 -21.05 16.90
N LYS A 101 2.88 -21.64 15.72
CA LYS A 101 4.08 -21.44 14.90
C LYS A 101 3.98 -20.17 14.03
N VAL A 102 2.78 -19.76 13.69
CA VAL A 102 2.52 -18.49 13.04
C VAL A 102 2.38 -17.44 14.14
N THR A 103 3.39 -16.60 14.31
CA THR A 103 3.30 -15.52 15.30
C THR A 103 2.32 -14.47 14.82
N THR A 104 1.27 -14.26 15.61
CA THR A 104 0.21 -13.29 15.34
C THR A 104 0.36 -12.00 16.14
N GLN A 105 1.49 -11.82 16.86
CA GLN A 105 1.72 -10.62 17.65
C GLN A 105 2.30 -9.49 16.78
N GLU A 106 1.64 -8.35 16.80
CA GLU A 106 2.07 -7.11 16.14
C GLU A 106 2.33 -7.25 14.63
N LEU A 107 1.42 -7.92 13.92
CA LEU A 107 1.50 -8.09 12.47
C LEU A 107 1.52 -6.73 11.77
N LYS A 108 2.43 -6.53 10.80
CA LYS A 108 2.65 -5.24 10.12
C LYS A 108 2.33 -5.29 8.64
N GLY A 109 2.62 -6.40 7.98
CA GLY A 109 2.41 -6.57 6.55
C GLY A 109 2.12 -8.02 6.18
N PHE A 110 1.55 -8.21 5.00
CA PHE A 110 1.05 -9.50 4.58
C PHE A 110 1.11 -9.63 3.05
N ALA A 111 1.60 -10.73 2.55
CA ALA A 111 1.61 -11.01 1.12
C ALA A 111 1.32 -12.49 0.85
N TYR A 112 0.63 -12.76 -0.25
CA TYR A 112 0.31 -14.09 -0.72
C TYR A 112 1.08 -14.42 -1.98
N GLU A 113 1.56 -15.65 -2.07
CA GLU A 113 2.31 -16.15 -3.21
C GLU A 113 1.86 -17.57 -3.60
N ILE A 114 1.94 -17.83 -4.92
CA ILE A 114 1.92 -19.19 -5.47
C ILE A 114 3.32 -19.47 -6.00
N ASN A 115 3.97 -20.49 -5.48
CA ASN A 115 5.27 -20.93 -5.95
C ASN A 115 5.25 -22.43 -6.24
N PRO A 116 6.34 -23.03 -6.77
CA PRO A 116 6.40 -24.47 -7.06
C PRO A 116 6.15 -25.37 -5.84
N ASN A 117 6.35 -24.87 -4.63
CA ASN A 117 6.14 -25.62 -3.38
C ASN A 117 4.70 -25.52 -2.87
N GLY A 118 3.85 -24.68 -3.51
CA GLY A 118 2.45 -24.52 -3.16
C GLY A 118 2.04 -23.09 -2.91
N HIS A 119 1.07 -22.92 -2.03
CA HIS A 119 0.50 -21.63 -1.66
C HIS A 119 1.09 -21.16 -0.33
N GLU A 120 1.62 -19.96 -0.29
CA GLU A 120 2.30 -19.43 0.89
C GLU A 120 1.78 -18.04 1.28
N LEU A 121 1.73 -17.81 2.59
CA LEU A 121 1.56 -16.49 3.18
C LEU A 121 2.89 -16.03 3.78
N TRP A 122 3.31 -14.84 3.37
CA TRP A 122 4.43 -14.12 3.94
C TRP A 122 3.93 -13.04 4.89
N ILE A 123 4.43 -13.06 6.11
CA ILE A 123 3.93 -12.25 7.22
C ILE A 123 5.09 -11.41 7.76
N ALA A 124 4.91 -10.09 7.79
CA ALA A 124 5.85 -9.15 8.40
C ALA A 124 5.49 -8.92 9.87
N SER A 125 6.49 -8.99 10.75
CA SER A 125 6.32 -8.74 12.18
C SER A 125 7.60 -8.16 12.80
N PRO A 126 7.56 -7.63 14.05
CA PRO A 126 8.76 -7.23 14.78
C PRO A 126 9.73 -8.38 15.12
N LYS A 127 9.31 -9.61 14.90
CA LYS A 127 10.11 -10.83 15.14
C LYS A 127 10.77 -11.38 13.89
N GLY A 128 10.53 -10.77 12.74
CA GLY A 128 11.06 -11.20 11.45
C GLY A 128 9.99 -11.40 10.37
N ALA A 129 10.40 -12.01 9.28
CA ALA A 129 9.53 -12.45 8.19
C ALA A 129 9.15 -13.92 8.40
N THR A 130 7.86 -14.20 8.50
CA THR A 130 7.37 -15.58 8.66
C THR A 130 6.70 -16.03 7.38
N VAL A 131 7.07 -17.19 6.86
CA VAL A 131 6.35 -17.88 5.79
C VAL A 131 5.57 -19.04 6.35
N ALA A 132 4.32 -19.17 5.93
CA ALA A 132 3.45 -20.28 6.28
C ALA A 132 2.76 -20.84 5.05
N SER A 133 2.74 -22.16 4.90
CA SER A 133 2.00 -22.82 3.82
C SER A 133 0.50 -22.75 4.06
N LEU A 134 -0.29 -22.68 2.99
CA LEU A 134 -1.75 -22.72 3.07
C LEU A 134 -2.28 -24.15 2.83
N PRO A 135 -3.40 -24.53 3.47
CA PRO A 135 -4.16 -23.78 4.47
C PRO A 135 -3.45 -23.72 5.83
N ILE A 136 -3.67 -22.65 6.59
CA ILE A 136 -3.13 -22.54 7.96
C ILE A 136 -4.01 -23.38 8.90
N ASP A 137 -3.46 -24.47 9.39
CA ASP A 137 -4.07 -25.32 10.42
C ASP A 137 -3.07 -25.63 11.55
N SER A 138 -3.45 -26.46 12.51
CA SER A 138 -2.58 -26.83 13.64
C SER A 138 -1.32 -27.61 13.24
N ARG A 139 -1.27 -28.16 12.03
CA ARG A 139 -0.16 -28.94 11.47
C ARG A 139 0.73 -28.13 10.55
N THR A 140 0.26 -26.95 10.10
CA THR A 140 0.98 -26.10 9.16
C THR A 140 2.36 -25.74 9.69
N GLY A 141 3.37 -26.04 8.90
CA GLY A 141 4.73 -25.59 9.14
C GLY A 141 4.83 -24.07 8.90
N ALA A 142 5.59 -23.38 9.74
CA ALA A 142 5.96 -22.00 9.52
C ALA A 142 7.44 -21.83 9.80
N THR A 143 8.10 -21.02 8.98
CA THR A 143 9.50 -20.65 9.17
C THR A 143 9.60 -19.15 9.36
N THR A 144 10.28 -18.71 10.42
CA THR A 144 10.55 -17.31 10.68
C THR A 144 12.02 -17.02 10.39
N TYR A 145 12.24 -16.03 9.54
CA TYR A 145 13.53 -15.49 9.18
C TYR A 145 13.83 -14.24 10.00
N HIS A 146 14.97 -14.24 10.67
CA HIS A 146 15.43 -13.16 11.55
C HIS A 146 16.96 -13.03 11.50
N THR A 147 17.52 -12.00 12.12
CA THR A 147 18.95 -11.68 12.03
C THR A 147 19.89 -12.74 12.60
N GLU A 148 19.38 -13.64 13.45
CA GLU A 148 20.18 -14.73 14.03
C GLU A 148 20.27 -15.95 13.10
N ASN A 149 19.34 -16.11 12.15
CA ASN A 149 19.32 -17.26 11.24
C ASN A 149 19.48 -16.88 9.77
N THR A 150 19.50 -15.58 9.44
CA THR A 150 19.64 -15.08 8.07
C THR A 150 20.41 -13.76 8.02
N THR A 151 20.65 -13.25 6.80
CA THR A 151 21.23 -11.93 6.57
C THR A 151 20.18 -10.83 6.36
N ILE A 152 18.94 -11.01 6.83
CA ILE A 152 17.94 -9.94 6.83
C ILE A 152 18.45 -8.75 7.66
N LEU A 153 18.19 -7.52 7.20
CA LEU A 153 18.77 -6.33 7.82
C LEU A 153 18.25 -6.04 9.23
N SER A 154 17.02 -6.44 9.53
CA SER A 154 16.41 -6.26 10.85
C SER A 154 15.32 -7.29 11.11
N ASN A 155 15.08 -7.59 12.39
CA ASN A 155 13.94 -8.38 12.82
C ASN A 155 12.61 -7.59 12.70
N ASN A 156 12.67 -6.26 12.77
CA ASN A 156 11.48 -5.43 12.64
C ASN A 156 11.10 -5.30 11.16
N VAL A 157 10.42 -6.33 10.66
CA VAL A 157 9.90 -6.35 9.28
C VAL A 157 8.55 -5.62 9.27
N LEU A 158 8.43 -4.60 8.43
CA LEU A 158 7.29 -3.67 8.37
C LEU A 158 6.37 -3.98 7.19
N GLN A 159 6.96 -4.44 6.08
CA GLN A 159 6.24 -4.69 4.83
C GLN A 159 6.82 -5.91 4.10
N VAL A 160 5.96 -6.60 3.35
CA VAL A 160 6.36 -7.63 2.39
C VAL A 160 5.76 -7.30 1.03
N ALA A 161 6.55 -7.39 -0.03
CA ALA A 161 6.07 -7.28 -1.40
C ALA A 161 6.60 -8.46 -2.23
N ILE A 162 5.71 -9.08 -2.99
CA ILE A 162 6.06 -10.16 -3.90
C ILE A 162 6.32 -9.57 -5.27
N GLY A 163 7.54 -9.77 -5.77
CA GLY A 163 7.96 -9.39 -7.09
C GLY A 163 7.65 -10.47 -8.13
N LYS A 164 8.27 -10.37 -9.28
CA LYS A 164 8.27 -11.46 -10.25
C LYS A 164 8.94 -12.68 -9.60
N SER A 165 8.26 -13.82 -9.66
CA SER A 165 8.79 -15.06 -9.08
C SER A 165 10.24 -15.32 -9.53
N PRO A 166 11.13 -15.66 -8.64
CA PRO A 166 10.97 -15.98 -7.22
C PRO A 166 11.39 -14.87 -6.23
N MET A 167 11.27 -13.58 -6.61
CA MET A 167 11.73 -12.45 -5.79
C MET A 167 10.70 -12.05 -4.73
N ARG A 168 11.14 -11.95 -3.47
CA ARG A 168 10.37 -11.42 -2.34
C ARG A 168 11.16 -10.29 -1.69
N TRP A 169 10.48 -9.21 -1.37
CA TRP A 169 11.05 -8.00 -0.80
C TRP A 169 10.52 -7.76 0.60
N PHE A 170 11.40 -7.37 1.50
CA PHE A 170 11.09 -7.12 2.91
C PHE A 170 11.54 -5.73 3.29
N GLY A 171 10.59 -4.87 3.62
CA GLY A 171 10.85 -3.54 4.17
C GLY A 171 11.05 -3.65 5.68
N THR A 172 12.15 -3.15 6.17
CA THR A 172 12.49 -3.14 7.58
C THR A 172 12.72 -1.72 8.09
N ASP A 173 12.90 -1.54 9.38
CA ASP A 173 13.31 -0.27 9.97
C ASP A 173 14.79 0.10 9.70
N LYS A 174 15.54 -0.79 9.03
CA LYS A 174 16.93 -0.56 8.63
C LYS A 174 17.17 -0.62 7.12
N GLY A 175 16.09 -0.65 6.33
CA GLY A 175 16.16 -0.71 4.88
C GLY A 175 15.43 -1.89 4.28
N VAL A 176 15.74 -2.22 3.04
CA VAL A 176 15.10 -3.27 2.24
C VAL A 176 16.01 -4.49 2.17
N SER A 177 15.47 -5.67 2.46
CA SER A 177 16.08 -6.96 2.19
C SER A 177 15.32 -7.67 1.09
N ALA A 178 15.97 -8.57 0.37
CA ALA A 178 15.30 -9.42 -0.62
C ALA A 178 15.63 -10.89 -0.40
N PHE A 179 14.73 -11.76 -0.85
CA PHE A 179 14.90 -13.20 -0.81
C PHE A 179 14.58 -13.79 -2.18
N ARG A 180 15.48 -14.61 -2.70
CA ARG A 180 15.35 -15.24 -4.01
C ARG A 180 16.09 -16.56 -4.05
N ASN A 181 15.48 -17.60 -4.62
CA ASN A 181 16.11 -18.93 -4.79
C ASN A 181 16.74 -19.41 -3.47
N ASP A 182 16.00 -19.34 -2.37
CA ASP A 182 16.44 -19.73 -1.02
C ASP A 182 17.65 -18.99 -0.47
N LYS A 183 17.97 -17.83 -1.04
CA LYS A 183 19.05 -16.95 -0.59
C LYS A 183 18.54 -15.58 -0.22
N TRP A 184 19.05 -15.05 0.88
CA TRP A 184 18.89 -13.65 1.25
C TRP A 184 19.90 -12.81 0.48
N LEU A 185 19.40 -11.73 -0.10
CA LEU A 185 20.19 -10.74 -0.81
C LEU A 185 20.25 -9.49 0.05
N THR A 186 21.46 -9.12 0.43
CA THR A 186 21.73 -7.85 1.12
C THR A 186 21.98 -6.79 0.05
N PRO A 187 21.34 -5.62 0.14
CA PRO A 187 21.65 -4.53 -0.77
C PRO A 187 23.12 -4.13 -0.63
N ALA A 188 23.88 -4.21 -1.72
CA ALA A 188 25.10 -3.45 -1.83
C ALA A 188 24.71 -2.00 -2.13
N TYR A 189 24.42 -1.21 -1.11
CA TYR A 189 24.24 0.23 -1.27
C TYR A 189 25.60 0.83 -1.62
N ASP A 190 25.73 1.28 -2.85
CA ASP A 190 26.92 1.98 -3.32
C ASP A 190 27.07 3.29 -2.53
N GLU A 191 28.28 3.75 -2.28
CA GLU A 191 28.59 4.96 -1.46
C GLU A 191 27.90 6.24 -2.00
N LEU A 192 27.34 6.21 -3.19
CA LEU A 192 26.69 7.33 -3.87
C LEU A 192 25.17 7.43 -3.63
N TYR A 193 24.52 6.42 -3.03
CA TYR A 193 23.06 6.44 -2.84
C TYR A 193 22.68 6.00 -1.43
N PRO A 194 21.68 6.64 -0.84
CA PRO A 194 21.58 6.75 0.61
C PRO A 194 21.05 5.48 1.26
N ALA A 195 21.96 4.58 1.60
CA ALA A 195 21.71 3.64 2.69
C ALA A 195 21.19 4.40 3.94
N ASP A 196 21.70 5.61 4.13
CA ASP A 196 21.29 6.51 5.21
C ASP A 196 19.81 6.87 5.18
N MET A 197 19.17 6.97 3.99
CA MET A 197 17.76 7.29 3.89
C MET A 197 16.84 6.21 4.49
N PHE A 198 17.15 4.94 4.26
CA PHE A 198 16.37 3.85 4.82
C PHE A 198 16.71 3.57 6.30
N GLN A 199 17.85 4.05 6.79
CA GLN A 199 18.23 3.98 8.20
C GLN A 199 17.57 5.08 9.03
N GLU A 200 17.30 6.24 8.41
CA GLU A 200 16.68 7.38 9.08
C GLU A 200 15.15 7.37 8.99
N PHE A 201 14.56 6.77 7.93
CA PHE A 201 13.14 6.84 7.67
C PHE A 201 12.51 5.45 7.55
N ARG A 202 11.47 5.25 8.33
CA ARG A 202 10.68 4.03 8.33
C ARG A 202 10.05 3.77 6.96
N ILE A 203 10.15 2.52 6.47
CA ILE A 203 9.42 2.05 5.30
C ILE A 203 7.96 1.86 5.67
N THR A 204 7.07 2.47 4.92
CA THR A 204 5.63 2.49 5.18
C THR A 204 4.83 1.72 4.13
N SER A 205 5.32 1.66 2.91
CA SER A 205 4.67 0.94 1.82
C SER A 205 5.67 0.47 0.77
N MET A 206 5.33 -0.60 0.06
CA MET A 206 6.14 -1.12 -1.04
C MET A 206 5.25 -1.63 -2.16
N ALA A 207 5.68 -1.44 -3.41
CA ALA A 207 5.07 -2.05 -4.58
C ALA A 207 6.14 -2.41 -5.62
N THR A 208 6.01 -3.56 -6.25
CA THR A 208 6.92 -3.99 -7.32
C THR A 208 6.46 -3.46 -8.67
N SER A 209 7.39 -3.17 -9.56
CA SER A 209 7.08 -2.91 -10.96
C SER A 209 6.48 -4.16 -11.62
N ARG A 210 5.79 -3.96 -12.75
CA ARG A 210 5.14 -5.06 -13.48
C ARG A 210 6.12 -6.15 -13.95
N ASP A 211 7.32 -5.75 -14.35
CA ASP A 211 8.40 -6.67 -14.72
C ASP A 211 9.04 -7.36 -13.51
N GLY A 212 8.80 -6.83 -12.30
CA GLY A 212 9.35 -7.31 -11.04
C GLY A 212 10.81 -6.92 -10.79
N ASP A 213 11.41 -6.13 -11.67
CA ASP A 213 12.83 -5.75 -11.60
C ASP A 213 13.07 -4.47 -10.78
N SER A 214 12.00 -3.74 -10.45
CA SER A 214 12.06 -2.56 -9.58
C SER A 214 11.09 -2.66 -8.42
N LEU A 215 11.51 -2.12 -7.28
CA LEU A 215 10.68 -1.93 -6.10
C LEU A 215 10.52 -0.44 -5.84
N TYR A 216 9.30 0.00 -5.66
CA TYR A 216 8.97 1.36 -5.20
C TYR A 216 8.70 1.31 -3.70
N VAL A 217 9.43 2.12 -2.95
CA VAL A 217 9.42 2.14 -1.49
C VAL A 217 8.95 3.51 -1.02
N GLY A 218 7.84 3.54 -0.32
CA GLY A 218 7.37 4.73 0.38
C GLY A 218 7.95 4.80 1.79
N THR A 219 8.28 6.01 2.24
CA THR A 219 8.89 6.27 3.54
C THR A 219 8.10 7.26 4.37
N GLU A 220 8.34 7.29 5.67
CA GLU A 220 7.71 8.22 6.63
C GLU A 220 8.48 9.56 6.73
N GLY A 221 8.86 10.16 5.59
CA GLY A 221 9.45 11.50 5.61
C GLY A 221 10.56 11.78 4.59
N ALA A 222 10.99 10.76 3.83
CA ALA A 222 11.96 10.96 2.75
C ALA A 222 11.36 10.79 1.34
N GLY A 223 10.02 10.69 1.24
CA GLY A 223 9.35 10.51 -0.04
C GLY A 223 9.42 9.07 -0.55
N ILE A 224 9.70 8.92 -1.84
CA ILE A 224 9.67 7.65 -2.55
C ILE A 224 11.10 7.29 -2.97
N ALA A 225 11.49 6.04 -2.75
CA ALA A 225 12.66 5.45 -3.38
C ALA A 225 12.25 4.41 -4.42
N ARG A 226 12.98 4.37 -5.53
CA ARG A 226 12.93 3.27 -6.47
C ARG A 226 14.21 2.47 -6.34
N VAL A 227 14.07 1.22 -5.94
CA VAL A 227 15.16 0.25 -5.85
C VAL A 227 15.09 -0.66 -7.06
N PHE A 228 16.19 -0.93 -7.71
CA PHE A 228 16.23 -1.80 -8.89
C PHE A 228 17.35 -2.82 -8.76
N ARG A 229 17.17 -3.94 -9.42
CA ARG A 229 18.13 -5.04 -9.51
C ARG A 229 19.13 -4.78 -10.63
N ASN A 230 20.37 -5.16 -10.42
CA ASN A 230 21.34 -5.32 -11.53
C ASN A 230 21.38 -6.76 -12.02
N ASP A 231 22.09 -7.00 -13.13
CA ASP A 231 22.20 -8.32 -13.78
C ASP A 231 22.92 -9.39 -12.95
N VAL A 232 23.54 -9.02 -11.85
CA VAL A 232 24.38 -9.89 -10.98
C VAL A 232 23.68 -10.35 -9.70
N ASP A 233 22.35 -10.35 -9.65
CA ASP A 233 21.56 -10.71 -8.46
C ASP A 233 21.82 -9.84 -7.22
N ALA A 234 22.36 -8.65 -7.40
CA ALA A 234 22.53 -7.67 -6.35
C ALA A 234 21.45 -6.58 -6.45
N ILE A 235 21.01 -6.06 -5.32
CA ILE A 235 20.19 -4.86 -5.27
C ILE A 235 21.14 -3.69 -5.56
N SER A 236 20.98 -3.04 -6.69
CA SER A 236 21.81 -1.90 -7.09
C SER A 236 20.93 -0.68 -7.32
N GLY A 237 21.38 0.42 -6.79
CA GLY A 237 20.84 1.74 -7.05
C GLY A 237 19.47 2.02 -6.43
N ALA A 238 19.31 3.25 -5.98
CA ALA A 238 18.02 3.81 -5.62
C ALA A 238 17.91 5.22 -6.19
N SER A 239 16.76 5.56 -6.75
CA SER A 239 16.44 6.95 -7.10
C SER A 239 15.43 7.46 -6.08
N VAL A 240 15.68 8.66 -5.53
CA VAL A 240 14.85 9.25 -4.47
C VAL A 240 14.02 10.40 -5.04
N TYR A 241 12.76 10.46 -4.62
CA TYR A 241 11.80 11.46 -5.03
C TYR A 241 11.12 12.04 -3.78
N ALA A 242 11.37 13.31 -3.49
CA ALA A 242 10.88 13.98 -2.30
C ALA A 242 10.26 15.34 -2.64
N GLN A 243 9.46 15.90 -1.73
CA GLN A 243 8.77 17.18 -1.93
C GLN A 243 9.73 18.36 -2.16
N TRP A 244 10.92 18.31 -1.59
CA TRP A 244 11.95 19.36 -1.75
C TRP A 244 12.74 19.27 -3.07
N GLY A 245 12.44 18.27 -3.91
CA GLY A 245 12.98 18.16 -5.28
C GLY A 245 12.09 18.85 -6.32
N PRO A 246 12.45 18.79 -7.60
CA PRO A 246 11.60 19.29 -8.69
C PRO A 246 10.34 18.45 -8.92
N ILE A 247 10.11 17.43 -8.10
CA ILE A 247 8.96 16.53 -8.13
C ILE A 247 7.93 17.02 -7.13
N ILE A 248 6.72 17.20 -7.61
CA ILE A 248 5.62 17.68 -6.79
C ILE A 248 4.94 16.45 -6.14
N LEU A 249 5.45 16.02 -4.99
CA LEU A 249 4.71 15.18 -4.05
C LEU A 249 3.89 16.09 -3.12
N PRO A 250 2.66 15.73 -2.76
CA PRO A 250 1.89 16.50 -1.79
C PRO A 250 2.52 16.46 -0.39
N SER A 251 3.26 15.39 -0.09
CA SER A 251 4.02 15.19 1.16
C SER A 251 5.13 14.16 0.98
N ASP A 252 6.18 14.25 1.80
CA ASP A 252 7.24 13.23 1.88
C ASP A 252 6.87 12.00 2.73
N LYS A 253 5.70 12.04 3.38
CA LYS A 253 5.14 10.91 4.13
C LYS A 253 4.27 10.06 3.22
N ILE A 254 4.80 8.96 2.74
CA ILE A 254 4.10 8.03 1.85
C ILE A 254 3.50 6.89 2.66
N TYR A 255 2.21 6.68 2.60
CA TYR A 255 1.51 5.63 3.35
C TYR A 255 1.04 4.48 2.47
N SER A 256 0.90 4.70 1.17
CA SER A 256 0.55 3.66 0.21
C SER A 256 1.22 3.86 -1.13
N THR A 257 1.62 2.76 -1.75
CA THR A 257 2.27 2.72 -3.07
C THR A 257 1.58 1.66 -3.91
N PHE A 258 1.19 2.02 -5.11
CA PHE A 258 0.51 1.11 -6.03
C PHE A 258 1.00 1.32 -7.47
N ILE A 259 1.25 0.24 -8.20
CA ILE A 259 1.60 0.25 -9.61
C ILE A 259 0.47 -0.40 -10.40
N ALA A 260 -0.20 0.41 -11.22
CA ALA A 260 -1.29 -0.06 -12.04
C ALA A 260 -0.81 -0.95 -13.20
N ALA A 261 -1.73 -1.68 -13.81
CA ALA A 261 -1.43 -2.61 -14.91
C ALA A 261 -0.83 -1.93 -16.15
N ASP A 262 -1.12 -0.65 -16.36
CA ASP A 262 -0.54 0.18 -17.43
C ASP A 262 0.85 0.77 -17.08
N GLY A 263 1.36 0.48 -15.87
CA GLY A 263 2.61 1.01 -15.35
C GLY A 263 2.49 2.37 -14.67
N THR A 264 1.30 2.93 -14.57
CA THR A 264 1.06 4.17 -13.80
C THR A 264 1.34 3.94 -12.32
N GLN A 265 2.12 4.82 -11.72
CA GLN A 265 2.48 4.78 -10.32
C GLN A 265 1.59 5.72 -9.51
N TRP A 266 1.14 5.26 -8.35
CA TRP A 266 0.29 5.99 -7.44
C TRP A 266 0.89 5.97 -6.04
N PHE A 267 0.95 7.14 -5.40
CA PHE A 267 1.58 7.33 -4.09
C PHE A 267 0.64 8.11 -3.18
N GLY A 268 0.10 7.43 -2.18
CA GLY A 268 -0.79 8.01 -1.18
C GLY A 268 0.01 8.61 -0.03
N THR A 269 -0.36 9.82 0.36
CA THR A 269 0.28 10.60 1.42
C THR A 269 -0.72 11.06 2.48
N ASP A 270 -0.27 11.79 3.49
CA ASP A 270 -1.14 12.47 4.46
C ASP A 270 -1.76 13.78 3.93
N LYS A 271 -1.40 14.21 2.71
CA LYS A 271 -1.88 15.46 2.10
C LYS A 271 -2.48 15.29 0.69
N GLY A 272 -2.82 14.08 0.32
CA GLY A 272 -3.38 13.75 -0.98
C GLY A 272 -2.65 12.61 -1.65
N ILE A 273 -2.84 12.46 -2.95
CA ILE A 273 -2.26 11.39 -3.76
C ILE A 273 -1.50 11.96 -4.94
N ALA A 274 -0.32 11.43 -5.21
CA ALA A 274 0.45 11.71 -6.41
C ALA A 274 0.31 10.55 -7.41
N ARG A 275 0.13 10.89 -8.68
CA ARG A 275 0.15 9.98 -9.82
C ARG A 275 1.32 10.32 -10.72
N HIS A 276 2.02 9.33 -11.19
CA HIS A 276 3.06 9.46 -12.18
C HIS A 276 2.86 8.47 -13.33
N THR A 277 3.13 8.90 -14.56
CA THR A 277 3.10 8.04 -15.75
C THR A 277 4.49 7.99 -16.39
N GLY A 278 4.97 6.77 -16.69
CA GLY A 278 6.27 6.54 -17.30
C GLY A 278 7.38 6.22 -16.30
N ASN A 279 8.62 6.41 -16.71
CA ASN A 279 9.79 6.10 -15.89
C ASN A 279 10.11 7.26 -14.97
N LEU A 280 9.60 7.27 -13.75
CA LEU A 280 9.82 8.28 -12.70
C LEU A 280 10.80 9.41 -13.09
N THR A 281 10.35 10.27 -14.00
CA THR A 281 11.06 11.47 -14.44
C THR A 281 10.45 12.68 -13.75
N LEU A 282 11.06 13.85 -13.90
CA LEU A 282 10.52 15.11 -13.38
C LEU A 282 9.20 15.53 -14.07
N LYS A 283 8.82 14.86 -15.15
CA LYS A 283 7.61 15.15 -15.93
C LYS A 283 6.51 14.16 -15.59
N ASN A 284 5.28 14.49 -15.98
CA ASN A 284 4.11 13.61 -15.90
C ASN A 284 3.60 13.30 -14.48
N TRP A 285 3.92 14.17 -13.52
CA TRP A 285 3.32 14.11 -12.19
C TRP A 285 1.99 14.85 -12.14
N LYS A 286 1.02 14.28 -11.45
CA LYS A 286 -0.24 14.93 -11.14
C LYS A 286 -0.61 14.64 -9.68
N VAL A 287 -1.01 15.66 -8.96
CA VAL A 287 -1.44 15.59 -7.56
C VAL A 287 -2.95 15.77 -7.51
N PHE A 288 -3.60 14.99 -6.67
CA PHE A 288 -5.02 15.12 -6.37
C PHE A 288 -5.21 15.24 -4.85
N THR A 289 -6.18 16.05 -4.47
CA THR A 289 -6.50 16.38 -3.09
C THR A 289 -8.01 16.32 -2.86
N VAL A 290 -8.46 16.70 -1.68
CA VAL A 290 -9.91 16.83 -1.36
C VAL A 290 -10.61 17.80 -2.34
N LYS A 291 -9.89 18.80 -2.86
CA LYS A 291 -10.44 19.77 -3.84
C LYS A 291 -10.75 19.13 -5.19
N ASP A 292 -10.09 18.03 -5.49
CA ASP A 292 -10.30 17.26 -6.73
C ASP A 292 -11.36 16.17 -6.56
N GLY A 293 -11.81 15.90 -5.32
CA GLY A 293 -12.87 14.94 -5.01
C GLY A 293 -12.44 13.75 -4.15
N LEU A 294 -11.25 13.76 -3.53
CA LEU A 294 -10.89 12.76 -2.52
C LEU A 294 -11.76 12.91 -1.26
N ALA A 295 -12.15 11.80 -0.65
CA ALA A 295 -12.90 11.78 0.60
C ALA A 295 -12.13 12.38 1.78
N ASP A 296 -10.81 12.19 1.81
CA ASP A 296 -9.91 12.78 2.79
C ASP A 296 -8.48 12.89 2.21
N SER A 297 -7.68 13.78 2.78
CA SER A 297 -6.28 13.96 2.35
C SER A 297 -5.35 12.83 2.79
N PHE A 298 -5.69 12.08 3.84
CA PHE A 298 -4.87 10.99 4.33
C PHE A 298 -5.18 9.69 3.60
N VAL A 299 -4.35 9.35 2.61
CA VAL A 299 -4.51 8.15 1.74
C VAL A 299 -3.73 6.97 2.32
N GLN A 300 -4.44 5.91 2.71
CA GLN A 300 -3.87 4.75 3.39
C GLN A 300 -3.72 3.52 2.49
N ALA A 301 -4.60 3.36 1.51
CA ALA A 301 -4.60 2.20 0.62
C ALA A 301 -4.97 2.59 -0.80
N ILE A 302 -4.40 1.91 -1.78
CA ILE A 302 -4.64 2.13 -3.20
C ILE A 302 -4.67 0.77 -3.90
N THR A 303 -5.65 0.55 -4.76
CA THR A 303 -5.71 -0.60 -5.68
C THR A 303 -6.42 -0.23 -6.96
N ALA A 304 -6.43 -1.12 -7.95
CA ALA A 304 -7.26 -1.00 -9.14
C ALA A 304 -8.23 -2.17 -9.24
N ASP A 305 -9.44 -1.91 -9.70
CA ASP A 305 -10.37 -2.97 -10.07
C ASP A 305 -10.05 -3.55 -11.45
N GLN A 306 -10.79 -4.58 -11.84
CA GLN A 306 -10.61 -5.27 -13.12
C GLN A 306 -10.91 -4.36 -14.33
N THR A 307 -11.61 -3.24 -14.14
CA THR A 307 -11.91 -2.24 -15.20
C THR A 307 -10.83 -1.16 -15.29
N GLY A 308 -9.87 -1.15 -14.37
CA GLY A 308 -8.78 -0.16 -14.29
C GLY A 308 -9.16 1.10 -13.48
N LYS A 309 -10.33 1.15 -12.83
CA LYS A 309 -10.65 2.22 -11.88
C LYS A 309 -9.76 2.10 -10.66
N ILE A 310 -9.27 3.24 -10.18
CA ILE A 310 -8.40 3.29 -8.98
C ILE A 310 -9.26 3.52 -7.75
N TRP A 311 -9.17 2.59 -6.81
CA TRP A 311 -9.86 2.61 -5.53
C TRP A 311 -8.90 3.04 -4.44
N ILE A 312 -9.32 3.99 -3.62
CA ILE A 312 -8.49 4.65 -2.63
C ILE A 312 -9.20 4.61 -1.28
N GLY A 313 -8.51 4.06 -0.30
CA GLY A 313 -8.90 4.09 1.10
C GLY A 313 -8.27 5.29 1.81
N THR A 314 -9.11 6.07 2.46
CA THR A 314 -8.69 7.23 3.24
C THR A 314 -9.09 7.08 4.71
N LYS A 315 -8.69 8.02 5.57
CA LYS A 315 -9.16 8.05 6.96
C LYS A 315 -10.64 8.39 7.11
N LYS A 316 -11.26 8.96 6.06
CA LYS A 316 -12.67 9.42 6.13
C LYS A 316 -13.51 8.94 4.95
N GLY A 317 -13.22 7.76 4.42
CA GLY A 317 -14.01 7.13 3.38
C GLY A 317 -13.21 6.58 2.23
N ILE A 318 -13.95 6.22 1.19
CA ILE A 318 -13.44 5.59 -0.03
C ILE A 318 -13.53 6.61 -1.16
N SER A 319 -12.52 6.65 -2.02
CA SER A 319 -12.57 7.41 -3.27
C SER A 319 -12.28 6.52 -4.47
N VAL A 320 -12.92 6.80 -5.59
CA VAL A 320 -12.76 6.06 -6.84
C VAL A 320 -12.44 7.03 -7.97
N PHE A 321 -11.40 6.75 -8.72
CA PHE A 321 -11.02 7.48 -9.92
C PHE A 321 -11.27 6.63 -11.16
N ASP A 322 -12.09 7.08 -12.08
CA ASP A 322 -12.42 6.35 -13.31
C ASP A 322 -11.54 6.71 -14.51
N GLY A 323 -10.50 7.51 -14.27
CA GLY A 323 -9.61 8.05 -15.30
C GLY A 323 -9.88 9.53 -15.60
N LEU A 324 -11.08 10.02 -15.31
CA LEU A 324 -11.50 11.40 -15.54
C LEU A 324 -12.02 12.09 -14.28
N LEU A 325 -12.91 11.42 -13.54
CA LEU A 325 -13.64 11.98 -12.41
C LEU A 325 -13.35 11.19 -11.12
N TRP A 326 -13.45 11.88 -10.01
CA TRP A 326 -13.46 11.30 -8.67
C TRP A 326 -14.88 11.14 -8.16
N ASN A 327 -15.18 9.97 -7.60
CA ASN A 327 -16.37 9.71 -6.81
C ASN A 327 -15.93 9.29 -5.40
N SER A 328 -16.59 9.80 -4.36
CA SER A 328 -16.27 9.49 -2.98
C SER A 328 -17.46 8.97 -2.22
N PHE A 329 -17.21 8.01 -1.32
CA PHE A 329 -18.20 7.36 -0.49
C PHE A 329 -17.79 7.53 0.97
N VAL A 330 -18.70 8.05 1.77
CA VAL A 330 -18.58 8.16 3.23
C VAL A 330 -19.63 7.26 3.83
N MET A 331 -19.21 6.28 4.61
CA MET A 331 -20.11 5.34 5.27
C MET A 331 -20.83 6.02 6.43
N ASP A 332 -22.05 5.60 6.70
CA ASP A 332 -22.75 5.97 7.92
C ASP A 332 -22.00 5.42 9.14
N GLU A 333 -21.73 6.26 10.11
CA GLU A 333 -21.00 5.91 11.35
C GLU A 333 -21.63 4.76 12.14
N SER A 334 -22.93 4.52 11.98
CA SER A 334 -23.63 3.40 12.63
C SER A 334 -23.23 2.03 12.10
N HIS A 335 -22.59 1.94 10.92
CA HIS A 335 -22.42 0.68 10.19
C HIS A 335 -21.00 0.16 10.19
N ASN A 336 -20.03 0.98 9.90
CA ASN A 336 -18.62 0.66 9.89
C ASN A 336 -17.80 1.94 10.04
N SER A 337 -16.51 1.79 10.25
CA SER A 337 -15.61 2.93 10.27
C SER A 337 -15.32 3.43 8.84
N ASN A 338 -15.16 4.74 8.71
CA ASN A 338 -14.65 5.38 7.50
C ASN A 338 -13.12 5.34 7.39
N ASN A 339 -12.44 4.79 8.38
CA ASN A 339 -10.99 4.64 8.39
C ASN A 339 -10.58 3.39 7.58
N ILE A 340 -10.36 3.57 6.28
CA ILE A 340 -10.06 2.48 5.34
C ILE A 340 -8.56 2.23 5.32
N ARG A 341 -8.13 1.13 5.92
CA ARG A 341 -6.70 0.79 6.09
C ARG A 341 -6.11 -0.04 4.98
N CYS A 342 -6.90 -0.91 4.37
CA CYS A 342 -6.47 -1.76 3.27
C CYS A 342 -7.59 -1.99 2.26
N ILE A 343 -7.20 -2.35 1.04
CA ILE A 343 -8.14 -2.68 -0.04
C ILE A 343 -7.56 -3.86 -0.82
N ALA A 344 -8.43 -4.81 -1.19
CA ALA A 344 -8.10 -5.85 -2.17
C ALA A 344 -9.27 -6.07 -3.11
N VAL A 345 -8.97 -6.47 -4.34
CA VAL A 345 -9.98 -6.90 -5.32
C VAL A 345 -9.89 -8.41 -5.44
N ASP A 346 -11.01 -9.09 -5.28
CA ASP A 346 -11.04 -10.53 -5.41
C ASP A 346 -11.21 -10.97 -6.88
N LYS A 347 -11.15 -12.27 -7.13
CA LYS A 347 -11.18 -12.83 -8.50
C LYS A 347 -12.51 -12.63 -9.21
N THR A 348 -13.58 -12.41 -8.47
CA THR A 348 -14.90 -12.14 -9.02
C THR A 348 -15.13 -10.65 -9.25
N GLY A 349 -14.19 -9.80 -8.84
CA GLY A 349 -14.28 -8.33 -8.97
C GLY A 349 -14.88 -7.64 -7.76
N VAL A 350 -15.20 -8.39 -6.70
CA VAL A 350 -15.64 -7.80 -5.42
C VAL A 350 -14.48 -7.07 -4.77
N ILE A 351 -14.72 -5.87 -4.29
CA ILE A 351 -13.71 -5.03 -3.63
C ILE A 351 -13.90 -5.13 -2.13
N TRP A 352 -12.82 -5.46 -1.43
CA TRP A 352 -12.79 -5.68 0.01
C TRP A 352 -12.00 -4.58 0.69
N PHE A 353 -12.57 -3.97 1.72
CA PHE A 353 -11.99 -2.89 2.49
C PHE A 353 -11.83 -3.31 3.95
N CYS A 354 -10.63 -3.11 4.49
CA CYS A 354 -10.38 -3.27 5.91
C CYS A 354 -10.60 -1.96 6.65
N THR A 355 -11.26 -2.03 7.78
CA THR A 355 -11.47 -0.88 8.66
C THR A 355 -11.01 -1.22 10.08
N ASP A 356 -10.97 -0.24 10.98
CA ASP A 356 -10.78 -0.45 12.41
C ASP A 356 -12.00 -1.09 13.10
N ASN A 357 -13.15 -1.18 12.42
CA ASN A 357 -14.39 -1.73 12.98
C ASN A 357 -15.05 -2.75 12.04
N GLY A 358 -14.26 -3.65 11.46
CA GLY A 358 -14.74 -4.73 10.59
C GLY A 358 -14.27 -4.61 9.15
N VAL A 359 -14.95 -5.32 8.28
CA VAL A 359 -14.66 -5.41 6.83
C VAL A 359 -15.87 -4.94 6.04
N ILE A 360 -15.62 -4.32 4.90
CA ILE A 360 -16.66 -3.92 3.96
C ILE A 360 -16.36 -4.58 2.61
N SER A 361 -17.37 -5.10 1.93
CA SER A 361 -17.28 -5.46 0.51
C SER A 361 -18.12 -4.51 -0.35
N TYR A 362 -17.69 -4.31 -1.59
CA TYR A 362 -18.43 -3.59 -2.62
C TYR A 362 -18.58 -4.48 -3.84
N GLU A 363 -19.83 -4.68 -4.25
CA GLU A 363 -20.19 -5.49 -5.39
C GLU A 363 -21.41 -4.90 -6.10
N ASN A 364 -21.36 -4.73 -7.43
CA ASN A 364 -22.48 -4.29 -8.26
C ASN A 364 -23.17 -2.99 -7.83
N GLY A 365 -22.47 -2.09 -7.18
CA GLY A 365 -23.04 -0.82 -6.67
C GLY A 365 -23.37 -0.83 -5.20
N ASP A 366 -23.35 -1.99 -4.54
CA ASP A 366 -23.80 -2.17 -3.16
C ASP A 366 -22.63 -2.42 -2.21
N PHE A 367 -22.71 -1.82 -1.01
CA PHE A 367 -21.81 -2.06 0.10
C PHE A 367 -22.40 -3.06 1.10
N THR A 368 -21.61 -4.02 1.56
CA THR A 368 -21.96 -4.96 2.63
C THR A 368 -20.94 -4.87 3.75
N GLY A 369 -21.42 -4.66 4.99
CA GLY A 369 -20.56 -4.62 6.18
C GLY A 369 -20.49 -5.98 6.88
N TYR A 370 -19.31 -6.33 7.37
CA TYR A 370 -19.02 -7.53 8.18
C TYR A 370 -18.42 -7.09 9.50
N LYS A 371 -19.01 -7.58 10.61
CA LYS A 371 -18.60 -7.26 12.00
C LYS A 371 -18.58 -8.50 12.86
#